data_8dc5d6a841df1794f9e93f2158390cf5
#
_entry.id   8dc5d6a841df1794f9e93f2158390cf5
#
_cell.length_a   1.000
_cell.length_b   1.000
_cell.length_c   1.000
_cell.angle_alpha   90.00
_cell.angle_beta   90.00
_cell.angle_gamma   90.00
#
_symmetry.space_group_name_H-M   'P 1'
#
loop_
_entity.id
_entity.type
_entity.pdbx_description
1 polymer ?
#
loop_
_entity_poly.entity_id
_entity_poly.type
_entity_poly.pdbx_seq_one_letter_code
_entity_poly.pdbx_strand_id
1 'polypeptide(L)'
;MLSPEYLRRITEGSEQIAEELHQYIISEIVSRMMARIGRGEDYILTNADAWRIRTLQESGELLEDILTELSKYTKREQQELLEAFEDAGITAMNYDDKVYKAAGLSPVPLEQSPAMIRLMERNMLATMGEWKNFTRTTASAAQALYINQCDLAYNHVMTGAVGYTQAIKEAVNNVVSDGVTVTYPSGRKDTIETAVARSVRTGVAQATGDISLKRMEEMDWDLVLVSAHMGARTGDGGENPGNHAWWQGKIYSRSGKSKKFPPFSLTGYGTASGLSGVNCRHSFGASDGEFNPYAELSAQDKADKGKQYEKEQRQRTYERRIRKTKREVLGLQAGVDNAPNEKAKFALQQDLDRKSYLLQKQNAAYKDYCKQNDLRELQDRLMIAKWNRQNAAKARGAAKRYKTAKGID
;
A
#
# COMPACT_ATOMS: atom_id res chain seq x y z
N MET A 1 21.61 10.68 -3.60
CA MET A 1 20.51 10.93 -2.64
C MET A 1 19.19 11.03 -3.38
N LEU A 2 18.15 10.34 -2.94
CA LEU A 2 16.81 10.36 -3.54
C LEU A 2 15.94 11.46 -2.89
N SER A 3 15.01 12.06 -3.66
CA SER A 3 14.07 12.99 -3.07
C SER A 3 12.94 12.23 -2.34
N PRO A 4 12.31 12.83 -1.31
CA PRO A 4 11.14 12.24 -0.64
C PRO A 4 9.95 11.98 -1.57
N GLU A 5 9.81 12.78 -2.63
CA GLU A 5 8.79 12.59 -3.65
C GLU A 5 9.13 11.41 -4.56
N TYR A 6 10.39 11.24 -4.93
CA TYR A 6 10.85 10.06 -5.66
C TYR A 6 10.53 8.77 -4.88
N LEU A 7 10.89 8.69 -3.58
CA LEU A 7 10.59 7.55 -2.72
C LEU A 7 9.08 7.31 -2.50
N ARG A 8 8.25 8.30 -2.74
CA ARG A 8 6.81 8.14 -2.77
C ARG A 8 6.34 7.46 -4.06
N ARG A 9 6.88 7.89 -5.20
CA ARG A 9 6.43 7.46 -6.53
C ARG A 9 6.96 6.10 -6.94
N ILE A 10 8.13 5.71 -6.45
CA ILE A 10 8.79 4.45 -6.82
C ILE A 10 7.94 3.19 -6.49
N THR A 11 6.92 3.33 -5.66
CA THR A 11 6.03 2.22 -5.27
C THR A 11 4.78 2.13 -6.14
N GLU A 12 4.53 3.08 -7.04
CA GLU A 12 3.25 3.20 -7.77
C GLU A 12 2.97 1.98 -8.66
N GLY A 13 3.97 1.47 -9.38
CA GLY A 13 3.83 0.29 -10.23
C GLY A 13 3.54 -0.98 -9.42
N SER A 14 4.33 -1.24 -8.38
CA SER A 14 4.10 -2.37 -7.47
C SER A 14 2.77 -2.28 -6.72
N GLU A 15 2.36 -1.07 -6.30
CA GLU A 15 1.03 -0.84 -5.70
C GLU A 15 -0.09 -1.20 -6.67
N GLN A 16 0.04 -0.81 -7.94
CA GLN A 16 -0.95 -1.14 -8.97
C GLN A 16 -1.06 -2.65 -9.21
N ILE A 17 0.08 -3.34 -9.31
CA ILE A 17 0.13 -4.79 -9.47
C ILE A 17 -0.58 -5.49 -8.30
N ALA A 18 -0.29 -5.08 -7.07
CA ALA A 18 -0.91 -5.62 -5.87
C ALA A 18 -2.42 -5.32 -5.78
N GLU A 19 -2.86 -4.13 -6.19
CA GLU A 19 -4.27 -3.76 -6.25
C GLU A 19 -5.04 -4.60 -7.29
N GLU A 20 -4.44 -4.87 -8.46
CA GLU A 20 -5.04 -5.73 -9.47
C GLU A 20 -5.25 -7.15 -8.95
N LEU A 21 -4.26 -7.70 -8.25
CA LEU A 21 -4.35 -9.00 -7.59
C LEU A 21 -5.43 -9.01 -6.52
N HIS A 22 -5.46 -7.99 -5.66
CA HIS A 22 -6.48 -7.86 -4.61
C HIS A 22 -7.90 -7.85 -5.20
N GLN A 23 -8.11 -7.05 -6.24
CA GLN A 23 -9.42 -6.94 -6.89
C GLN A 23 -9.81 -8.24 -7.62
N TYR A 24 -8.84 -8.95 -8.21
CA TYR A 24 -9.07 -10.27 -8.79
C TYR A 24 -9.58 -11.24 -7.73
N ILE A 25 -8.88 -11.34 -6.60
CA ILE A 25 -9.23 -12.27 -5.50
C ILE A 25 -10.64 -11.99 -4.95
N ILE A 26 -10.98 -10.72 -4.69
CA ILE A 26 -12.32 -10.36 -4.21
C ILE A 26 -13.40 -10.78 -5.23
N SER A 27 -13.16 -10.50 -6.53
CA SER A 27 -14.09 -10.84 -7.60
C SER A 27 -14.32 -12.35 -7.69
N GLU A 28 -13.25 -13.15 -7.59
CA GLU A 28 -13.32 -14.62 -7.60
C GLU A 28 -14.10 -15.17 -6.40
N ILE A 29 -13.82 -14.66 -5.20
CA ILE A 29 -14.56 -15.07 -3.99
C ILE A 29 -16.05 -14.78 -4.16
N VAL A 30 -16.42 -13.56 -4.56
CA VAL A 30 -17.83 -13.17 -4.75
C VAL A 30 -18.49 -14.02 -5.82
N SER A 31 -17.86 -14.22 -6.98
CA SER A 31 -18.41 -14.99 -8.09
C SER A 31 -18.67 -16.45 -7.70
N ARG A 32 -17.70 -17.14 -7.08
CA ARG A 32 -17.83 -18.54 -6.65
C ARG A 32 -18.84 -18.69 -5.51
N MET A 33 -18.79 -17.78 -4.55
CA MET A 33 -19.77 -17.77 -3.45
C MET A 33 -21.19 -17.58 -4.00
N MET A 34 -21.41 -16.67 -4.95
CA MET A 34 -22.71 -16.46 -5.58
C MET A 34 -23.17 -17.68 -6.39
N ALA A 35 -22.25 -18.32 -7.12
CA ALA A 35 -22.54 -19.55 -7.87
C ALA A 35 -22.92 -20.69 -6.93
N ARG A 36 -22.37 -20.73 -5.72
CA ARG A 36 -22.69 -21.75 -4.72
C ARG A 36 -24.00 -21.47 -3.97
N ILE A 37 -24.07 -20.33 -3.28
CA ILE A 37 -25.23 -19.96 -2.47
C ILE A 37 -26.45 -19.74 -3.39
N GLY A 38 -26.22 -19.25 -4.60
CA GLY A 38 -27.23 -18.91 -5.59
C GLY A 38 -27.99 -20.09 -6.20
N ARG A 39 -27.61 -21.34 -5.91
CA ARG A 39 -28.34 -22.52 -6.38
C ARG A 39 -29.76 -22.66 -5.79
N GLY A 40 -30.10 -21.84 -4.82
CA GLY A 40 -31.42 -21.76 -4.22
C GLY A 40 -31.46 -22.16 -2.74
N GLU A 41 -32.53 -21.79 -2.08
CA GLU A 41 -32.73 -22.07 -0.65
C GLU A 41 -32.75 -23.59 -0.37
N ASP A 42 -33.45 -24.36 -1.18
CA ASP A 42 -33.50 -25.81 -1.06
C ASP A 42 -32.14 -26.49 -1.18
N TYR A 43 -31.24 -25.90 -1.97
CA TYR A 43 -29.86 -26.39 -2.10
C TYR A 43 -29.04 -26.11 -0.83
N ILE A 44 -29.25 -24.96 -0.19
CA ILE A 44 -28.61 -24.64 1.10
C ILE A 44 -29.14 -25.59 2.20
N LEU A 45 -30.40 -25.89 2.19
CA LEU A 45 -31.04 -26.78 3.15
C LEU A 45 -30.68 -28.29 2.98
N THR A 46 -29.58 -28.57 2.25
CA THR A 46 -29.06 -29.94 2.12
C THR A 46 -28.28 -30.39 3.37
N ASN A 47 -27.89 -31.67 3.38
CA ASN A 47 -27.13 -32.25 4.48
C ASN A 47 -25.85 -31.46 4.77
N ALA A 48 -25.59 -31.15 6.04
CA ALA A 48 -24.45 -30.35 6.50
C ALA A 48 -23.10 -30.93 6.04
N ASP A 49 -22.93 -32.24 6.04
CA ASP A 49 -21.68 -32.89 5.62
C ASP A 49 -21.46 -32.71 4.12
N ALA A 50 -22.50 -32.87 3.30
CA ALA A 50 -22.41 -32.63 1.86
C ALA A 50 -22.11 -31.17 1.55
N TRP A 51 -22.69 -30.21 2.29
CA TRP A 51 -22.37 -28.81 2.20
C TRP A 51 -20.89 -28.57 2.46
N ARG A 52 -20.39 -29.07 3.60
CA ARG A 52 -19.01 -28.85 4.05
C ARG A 52 -17.99 -29.46 3.10
N ILE A 53 -18.19 -30.69 2.63
CA ILE A 53 -17.30 -31.36 1.67
C ILE A 53 -17.19 -30.55 0.39
N ARG A 54 -18.28 -30.07 -0.18
CA ARG A 54 -18.30 -29.25 -1.40
C ARG A 54 -17.67 -27.89 -1.17
N THR A 55 -17.91 -27.25 -0.01
CA THR A 55 -17.26 -25.96 0.33
C THR A 55 -15.75 -26.12 0.34
N LEU A 56 -15.23 -27.20 0.91
CA LEU A 56 -13.79 -27.46 0.95
C LEU A 56 -13.22 -27.76 -0.45
N GLN A 57 -13.92 -28.51 -1.29
CA GLN A 57 -13.51 -28.78 -2.67
C GLN A 57 -13.43 -27.49 -3.50
N GLU A 58 -14.51 -26.70 -3.51
CA GLU A 58 -14.56 -25.44 -4.25
C GLU A 58 -13.56 -24.40 -3.71
N SER A 59 -13.25 -24.44 -2.40
CA SER A 59 -12.21 -23.59 -1.81
C SER A 59 -10.80 -24.00 -2.24
N GLY A 60 -10.57 -25.29 -2.48
CA GLY A 60 -9.33 -25.80 -3.06
C GLY A 60 -9.13 -25.33 -4.49
N GLU A 61 -10.16 -25.44 -5.32
CA GLU A 61 -10.14 -24.91 -6.69
C GLU A 61 -9.91 -23.40 -6.73
N LEU A 62 -10.54 -22.63 -5.84
CA LEU A 62 -10.32 -21.20 -5.70
C LEU A 62 -8.84 -20.90 -5.37
N LEU A 63 -8.26 -21.65 -4.44
CA LEU A 63 -6.86 -21.49 -4.06
C LEU A 63 -5.92 -21.78 -5.24
N GLU A 64 -6.16 -22.85 -6.01
CA GLU A 64 -5.36 -23.21 -7.19
C GLU A 64 -5.42 -22.12 -8.28
N ASP A 65 -6.61 -21.57 -8.54
CA ASP A 65 -6.77 -20.50 -9.50
C ASP A 65 -6.07 -19.20 -9.05
N ILE A 66 -6.20 -18.86 -7.77
CA ILE A 66 -5.45 -17.71 -7.20
C ILE A 66 -3.94 -17.93 -7.33
N LEU A 67 -3.43 -19.11 -7.00
CA LEU A 67 -1.99 -19.43 -7.10
C LEU A 67 -1.50 -19.39 -8.55
N THR A 68 -2.32 -19.87 -9.49
CA THR A 68 -2.01 -19.81 -10.92
C THR A 68 -1.92 -18.38 -11.42
N GLU A 69 -2.91 -17.55 -11.09
CA GLU A 69 -2.91 -16.14 -11.47
C GLU A 69 -1.78 -15.37 -10.79
N LEU A 70 -1.48 -15.69 -9.54
CA LEU A 70 -0.40 -15.09 -8.75
C LEU A 70 0.97 -15.24 -9.42
N SER A 71 1.20 -16.30 -10.20
CA SER A 71 2.44 -16.48 -10.94
C SER A 71 2.66 -15.38 -11.98
N LYS A 72 1.61 -14.88 -12.62
CA LYS A 72 1.64 -13.79 -13.61
C LYS A 72 1.96 -12.47 -12.93
N TYR A 73 1.29 -12.17 -11.82
CA TYR A 73 1.55 -10.97 -11.02
C TYR A 73 2.97 -10.97 -10.46
N THR A 74 3.48 -12.11 -10.03
CA THR A 74 4.85 -12.25 -9.53
C THR A 74 5.91 -11.92 -10.60
N LYS A 75 5.69 -12.32 -11.84
CA LYS A 75 6.60 -11.95 -12.95
C LYS A 75 6.57 -10.45 -13.24
N ARG A 76 5.39 -9.84 -13.24
CA ARG A 76 5.24 -8.39 -13.40
C ARG A 76 5.92 -7.63 -12.28
N GLU A 77 5.73 -8.05 -11.03
CA GLU A 77 6.39 -7.43 -9.87
C GLU A 77 7.90 -7.56 -9.93
N GLN A 78 8.41 -8.70 -10.37
CA GLN A 78 9.86 -8.88 -10.52
C GLN A 78 10.46 -7.89 -11.53
N GLN A 79 9.78 -7.64 -12.64
CA GLN A 79 10.20 -6.66 -13.63
C GLN A 79 10.13 -5.24 -13.08
N GLU A 80 9.03 -4.89 -12.43
CA GLU A 80 8.85 -3.57 -11.81
C GLU A 80 9.90 -3.28 -10.74
N LEU A 81 10.21 -4.27 -9.90
CA LEU A 81 11.27 -4.13 -8.89
C LEU A 81 12.65 -3.96 -9.51
N LEU A 82 12.96 -4.71 -10.58
CA LEU A 82 14.24 -4.56 -11.27
C LEU A 82 14.44 -3.14 -11.77
N GLU A 83 13.44 -2.60 -12.48
CA GLU A 83 13.46 -1.23 -13.01
C GLU A 83 13.54 -0.19 -11.88
N ALA A 84 12.76 -0.37 -10.81
CA ALA A 84 12.76 0.54 -9.68
C ALA A 84 14.10 0.59 -8.93
N PHE A 85 14.73 -0.57 -8.70
CA PHE A 85 16.02 -0.64 -8.01
C PHE A 85 17.16 -0.07 -8.88
N GLU A 86 17.15 -0.37 -10.17
CA GLU A 86 18.15 0.15 -11.12
C GLU A 86 18.07 1.67 -11.24
N ASP A 87 16.90 2.23 -11.49
CA ASP A 87 16.69 3.68 -11.61
C ASP A 87 17.05 4.41 -10.30
N ALA A 88 16.65 3.87 -9.16
CA ALA A 88 16.99 4.42 -7.85
C ALA A 88 18.49 4.41 -7.58
N GLY A 89 19.17 3.31 -7.93
CA GLY A 89 20.62 3.19 -7.79
C GLY A 89 21.39 4.22 -8.61
N ILE A 90 21.04 4.36 -9.89
CA ILE A 90 21.62 5.35 -10.80
C ILE A 90 21.37 6.77 -10.27
N THR A 91 20.13 7.07 -9.86
CA THR A 91 19.78 8.40 -9.34
C THR A 91 20.55 8.75 -8.05
N ALA A 92 20.70 7.80 -7.13
CA ALA A 92 21.44 8.00 -5.89
C ALA A 92 22.94 8.24 -6.16
N MET A 93 23.56 7.41 -7.01
CA MET A 93 24.98 7.52 -7.35
C MET A 93 25.29 8.80 -8.12
N ASN A 94 24.42 9.21 -9.05
CA ASN A 94 24.58 10.48 -9.76
C ASN A 94 24.63 11.70 -8.81
N TYR A 95 23.96 11.63 -7.68
CA TYR A 95 24.06 12.68 -6.64
C TYR A 95 25.42 12.61 -5.94
N ASP A 96 25.81 11.46 -5.44
CA ASP A 96 27.05 11.25 -4.67
C ASP A 96 28.29 11.54 -5.53
N ASP A 97 28.30 11.08 -6.78
CA ASP A 97 29.39 11.27 -7.73
C ASP A 97 29.65 12.75 -8.05
N LYS A 98 28.63 13.62 -7.99
CA LYS A 98 28.84 15.08 -8.14
C LYS A 98 29.68 15.65 -7.00
N VAL A 99 29.45 15.20 -5.76
CA VAL A 99 30.20 15.63 -4.59
C VAL A 99 31.66 15.17 -4.71
N TYR A 100 31.88 13.90 -5.05
CA TYR A 100 33.24 13.35 -5.21
C TYR A 100 34.02 14.01 -6.34
N LYS A 101 33.41 14.23 -7.51
CA LYS A 101 34.03 14.91 -8.64
C LYS A 101 34.41 16.38 -8.32
N ALA A 102 33.55 17.07 -7.56
CA ALA A 102 33.84 18.40 -7.09
C ALA A 102 35.05 18.45 -6.15
N ALA A 103 35.30 17.36 -5.41
CA ALA A 103 36.48 17.18 -4.57
C ALA A 103 37.71 16.63 -5.33
N GLY A 104 37.63 16.49 -6.66
CA GLY A 104 38.74 15.97 -7.51
C GLY A 104 38.87 14.43 -7.50
N LEU A 105 37.90 13.72 -6.97
CA LEU A 105 37.88 12.24 -6.97
C LEU A 105 37.21 11.70 -8.23
N SER A 106 37.58 10.46 -8.61
CA SER A 106 37.06 9.76 -9.80
C SER A 106 36.30 8.50 -9.40
N PRO A 107 35.01 8.59 -9.04
CA PRO A 107 34.23 7.42 -8.68
C PRO A 107 34.01 6.49 -9.88
N VAL A 108 34.09 5.17 -9.65
CA VAL A 108 33.80 4.16 -10.67
C VAL A 108 32.27 4.14 -10.92
N PRO A 109 31.80 4.12 -12.18
CA PRO A 109 30.37 3.97 -12.49
C PRO A 109 29.71 2.79 -11.78
N LEU A 110 28.42 2.90 -11.43
CA LEU A 110 27.67 1.86 -10.71
C LEU A 110 27.75 0.50 -11.46
N GLU A 111 27.60 0.53 -12.78
CA GLU A 111 27.59 -0.64 -13.65
C GLU A 111 28.95 -1.37 -13.70
N GLN A 112 30.02 -0.70 -13.26
CA GLN A 112 31.37 -1.23 -13.20
C GLN A 112 31.79 -1.64 -11.77
N SER A 113 30.91 -1.52 -10.78
CA SER A 113 31.17 -1.90 -9.39
C SER A 113 30.43 -3.20 -9.01
N PRO A 114 31.07 -4.38 -9.09
CA PRO A 114 30.43 -5.65 -8.73
C PRO A 114 29.95 -5.69 -7.27
N ALA A 115 30.59 -4.94 -6.38
CA ALA A 115 30.20 -4.87 -4.97
C ALA A 115 28.85 -4.15 -4.80
N MET A 116 28.64 -3.03 -5.49
CA MET A 116 27.39 -2.28 -5.43
C MET A 116 26.24 -3.00 -6.14
N ILE A 117 26.52 -3.62 -7.28
CA ILE A 117 25.54 -4.46 -7.99
C ILE A 117 25.03 -5.57 -7.07
N ARG A 118 25.93 -6.31 -6.39
CA ARG A 118 25.54 -7.36 -5.44
C ARG A 118 24.72 -6.82 -4.25
N LEU A 119 25.00 -5.61 -3.77
CA LEU A 119 24.20 -4.98 -2.70
C LEU A 119 22.78 -4.68 -3.18
N MET A 120 22.61 -4.15 -4.38
CA MET A 120 21.30 -3.90 -4.99
C MET A 120 20.52 -5.20 -5.22
N GLU A 121 21.15 -6.20 -5.83
CA GLU A 121 20.54 -7.52 -6.06
C GLU A 121 20.06 -8.16 -4.75
N ARG A 122 20.88 -8.14 -3.71
CA ARG A 122 20.52 -8.68 -2.39
C ARG A 122 19.27 -8.00 -1.82
N ASN A 123 19.20 -6.67 -1.87
CA ASN A 123 18.05 -5.92 -1.36
C ASN A 123 16.80 -6.14 -2.22
N MET A 124 16.95 -6.22 -3.54
CA MET A 124 15.87 -6.56 -4.47
C MET A 124 15.31 -7.96 -4.19
N LEU A 125 16.17 -8.96 -4.02
CA LEU A 125 15.78 -10.34 -3.70
C LEU A 125 15.06 -10.43 -2.34
N ALA A 126 15.50 -9.67 -1.34
CA ALA A 126 14.82 -9.58 -0.05
C ALA A 126 13.40 -8.99 -0.20
N THR A 127 13.27 -7.89 -0.95
CA THR A 127 11.96 -7.27 -1.25
C THR A 127 11.04 -8.21 -2.02
N MET A 128 11.59 -8.97 -2.98
CA MET A 128 10.86 -9.99 -3.73
C MET A 128 10.43 -11.17 -2.83
N GLY A 129 11.24 -11.51 -1.83
CA GLY A 129 10.89 -12.50 -0.80
C GLY A 129 9.67 -12.07 0.02
N GLU A 130 9.59 -10.78 0.39
CA GLU A 130 8.42 -10.23 1.08
C GLU A 130 7.17 -10.27 0.20
N TRP A 131 7.27 -9.92 -1.09
CA TRP A 131 6.17 -10.07 -2.06
C TRP A 131 5.61 -11.49 -2.07
N LYS A 132 6.47 -12.49 -2.21
CA LYS A 132 6.05 -13.92 -2.21
C LYS A 132 5.35 -14.30 -0.90
N ASN A 133 5.81 -13.77 0.23
CA ASN A 133 5.21 -14.05 1.53
C ASN A 133 3.83 -13.40 1.66
N PHE A 134 3.68 -12.13 1.27
CA PHE A 134 2.41 -11.41 1.29
C PHE A 134 1.37 -12.10 0.40
N THR A 135 1.75 -12.47 -0.82
CA THR A 135 0.83 -13.08 -1.79
C THR A 135 0.38 -14.46 -1.36
N ARG A 136 1.26 -15.30 -0.82
CA ARG A 136 0.88 -16.62 -0.26
C ARG A 136 -0.07 -16.49 0.94
N THR A 137 0.22 -15.57 1.86
CA THR A 137 -0.64 -15.29 3.01
C THR A 137 -2.01 -14.81 2.57
N THR A 138 -2.04 -13.93 1.54
CA THR A 138 -3.28 -13.41 0.95
C THR A 138 -4.10 -14.51 0.29
N ALA A 139 -3.48 -15.44 -0.44
CA ALA A 139 -4.16 -16.58 -1.07
C ALA A 139 -4.81 -17.49 -0.02
N SER A 140 -4.09 -17.83 1.05
CA SER A 140 -4.63 -18.62 2.17
C SER A 140 -5.77 -17.89 2.90
N ALA A 141 -5.65 -16.58 3.10
CA ALA A 141 -6.70 -15.76 3.71
C ALA A 141 -7.96 -15.70 2.81
N ALA A 142 -7.78 -15.68 1.48
CA ALA A 142 -8.88 -15.72 0.52
C ALA A 142 -9.69 -17.02 0.62
N GLN A 143 -8.98 -18.16 0.68
CA GLN A 143 -9.61 -19.47 0.88
C GLN A 143 -10.40 -19.52 2.20
N ALA A 144 -9.81 -19.07 3.30
CA ALA A 144 -10.47 -19.02 4.60
C ALA A 144 -11.70 -18.09 4.58
N LEU A 145 -11.61 -16.94 3.93
CA LEU A 145 -12.74 -16.02 3.80
C LEU A 145 -13.90 -16.64 3.03
N TYR A 146 -13.61 -17.31 1.91
CA TYR A 146 -14.63 -18.04 1.14
C TYR A 146 -15.35 -19.09 1.98
N ILE A 147 -14.60 -19.96 2.66
CA ILE A 147 -15.17 -21.01 3.54
C ILE A 147 -16.07 -20.39 4.61
N ASN A 148 -15.54 -19.40 5.33
CA ASN A 148 -16.25 -18.75 6.44
C ASN A 148 -17.56 -18.10 5.99
N GLN A 149 -17.57 -17.43 4.82
CA GLN A 149 -18.78 -16.77 4.34
C GLN A 149 -19.83 -17.78 3.80
N CYS A 150 -19.39 -18.85 3.15
CA CYS A 150 -20.28 -19.94 2.75
C CYS A 150 -20.91 -20.63 3.95
N ASP A 151 -20.13 -20.94 5.00
CA ASP A 151 -20.63 -21.59 6.22
C ASP A 151 -21.52 -20.63 7.02
N LEU A 152 -21.22 -19.34 7.07
CA LEU A 152 -22.07 -18.35 7.72
C LEU A 152 -23.43 -18.25 7.02
N ALA A 153 -23.45 -18.15 5.69
CA ALA A 153 -24.70 -18.12 4.93
C ALA A 153 -25.53 -19.40 5.13
N TYR A 154 -24.86 -20.56 5.10
CA TYR A 154 -25.50 -21.85 5.40
C TYR A 154 -26.15 -21.85 6.78
N ASN A 155 -25.40 -21.52 7.83
CA ASN A 155 -25.89 -21.53 9.21
C ASN A 155 -27.04 -20.53 9.41
N HIS A 156 -26.98 -19.33 8.81
CA HIS A 156 -28.05 -18.34 8.91
C HIS A 156 -29.34 -18.81 8.29
N VAL A 157 -29.29 -19.48 7.14
CA VAL A 157 -30.49 -20.05 6.48
C VAL A 157 -31.01 -21.26 7.23
N MET A 158 -30.13 -22.19 7.62
CA MET A 158 -30.50 -23.43 8.33
C MET A 158 -31.15 -23.18 9.69
N THR A 159 -30.69 -22.17 10.41
CA THR A 159 -31.26 -21.79 11.73
C THR A 159 -32.45 -20.86 11.62
N GLY A 160 -32.78 -20.37 10.42
CA GLY A 160 -33.82 -19.36 10.22
C GLY A 160 -33.47 -17.99 10.81
N ALA A 161 -32.18 -17.76 11.15
CA ALA A 161 -31.71 -16.47 11.71
C ALA A 161 -31.96 -15.33 10.74
N VAL A 162 -31.74 -15.57 9.44
CA VAL A 162 -32.07 -14.62 8.35
C VAL A 162 -32.59 -15.37 7.14
N GLY A 163 -33.42 -14.72 6.32
CA GLY A 163 -33.89 -15.31 5.06
C GLY A 163 -32.76 -15.38 4.01
N TYR A 164 -32.95 -16.29 3.05
CA TYR A 164 -32.00 -16.61 1.99
C TYR A 164 -31.40 -15.38 1.28
N THR A 165 -32.23 -14.43 0.84
CA THR A 165 -31.78 -13.20 0.17
C THR A 165 -30.87 -12.34 1.08
N GLN A 166 -31.20 -12.28 2.37
CA GLN A 166 -30.42 -11.54 3.34
C GLN A 166 -29.06 -12.22 3.62
N ALA A 167 -29.04 -13.56 3.71
CA ALA A 167 -27.79 -14.32 3.87
C ALA A 167 -26.82 -14.08 2.71
N ILE A 168 -27.30 -14.07 1.46
CA ILE A 168 -26.51 -13.71 0.28
C ILE A 168 -25.94 -12.29 0.42
N LYS A 169 -26.79 -11.34 0.74
CA LYS A 169 -26.41 -9.92 0.88
C LYS A 169 -25.34 -9.74 1.95
N GLU A 170 -25.49 -10.37 3.10
CA GLU A 170 -24.51 -10.31 4.20
C GLU A 170 -23.17 -10.91 3.78
N ALA A 171 -23.18 -12.10 3.17
CA ALA A 171 -21.97 -12.75 2.72
C ALA A 171 -21.18 -11.89 1.70
N VAL A 172 -21.86 -11.30 0.70
CA VAL A 172 -21.22 -10.38 -0.25
C VAL A 172 -20.67 -9.15 0.46
N ASN A 173 -21.46 -8.52 1.34
CA ASN A 173 -21.01 -7.32 2.07
C ASN A 173 -19.79 -7.62 2.94
N ASN A 174 -19.74 -8.77 3.61
CA ASN A 174 -18.58 -9.17 4.42
C ASN A 174 -17.32 -9.32 3.54
N VAL A 175 -17.42 -10.05 2.42
CA VAL A 175 -16.29 -10.21 1.50
C VAL A 175 -15.77 -8.85 1.01
N VAL A 176 -16.65 -7.94 0.57
CA VAL A 176 -16.21 -6.65 0.01
C VAL A 176 -15.76 -5.65 1.07
N SER A 177 -16.27 -5.73 2.31
CA SER A 177 -15.90 -4.82 3.40
C SER A 177 -14.60 -5.23 4.08
N ASP A 178 -14.44 -6.52 4.37
CA ASP A 178 -13.27 -7.05 5.06
C ASP A 178 -12.10 -7.19 4.08
N GLY A 179 -12.40 -7.60 2.85
CA GLY A 179 -11.41 -7.84 1.81
C GLY A 179 -10.44 -8.95 2.22
N VAL A 180 -9.31 -9.01 1.52
CA VAL A 180 -8.22 -9.92 1.86
C VAL A 180 -7.05 -9.10 2.39
N THR A 181 -6.53 -9.47 3.56
CA THR A 181 -5.50 -8.71 4.26
C THR A 181 -4.29 -9.56 4.60
N VAL A 182 -3.12 -8.92 4.58
CA VAL A 182 -1.89 -9.46 5.17
C VAL A 182 -1.96 -9.24 6.68
N THR A 183 -1.89 -10.32 7.45
CA THR A 183 -1.88 -10.25 8.91
C THR A 183 -0.46 -10.48 9.41
N TYR A 184 0.04 -9.53 10.21
CA TYR A 184 1.38 -9.61 10.81
C TYR A 184 1.34 -10.33 12.17
N PRO A 185 2.47 -10.85 12.66
CA PRO A 185 2.55 -11.50 13.98
C PRO A 185 2.07 -10.60 15.14
N SER A 186 2.15 -9.27 14.97
CA SER A 186 1.62 -8.30 15.94
C SER A 186 0.09 -8.18 15.95
N GLY A 187 -0.62 -8.92 15.10
CA GLY A 187 -2.07 -8.79 14.88
C GLY A 187 -2.47 -7.62 13.98
N ARG A 188 -1.53 -6.79 13.54
CA ARG A 188 -1.79 -5.73 12.57
C ARG A 188 -2.24 -6.32 11.24
N LYS A 189 -3.21 -5.69 10.60
CA LYS A 189 -3.70 -6.04 9.27
C LYS A 189 -3.48 -4.88 8.31
N ASP A 190 -2.92 -5.18 7.15
CA ASP A 190 -2.79 -4.25 6.03
C ASP A 190 -3.39 -4.90 4.77
N THR A 191 -3.85 -4.08 3.83
CA THR A 191 -4.15 -4.58 2.49
C THR A 191 -2.84 -4.92 1.77
N ILE A 192 -2.89 -5.83 0.78
CA ILE A 192 -1.68 -6.29 0.08
C ILE A 192 -0.93 -5.13 -0.58
N GLU A 193 -1.63 -4.20 -1.22
CA GLU A 193 -1.02 -3.03 -1.84
C GLU A 193 -0.32 -2.11 -0.81
N THR A 194 -0.86 -1.98 0.39
CA THR A 194 -0.22 -1.21 1.48
C THR A 194 1.04 -1.91 1.98
N ALA A 195 1.01 -3.23 2.11
CA ALA A 195 2.16 -4.03 2.52
C ALA A 195 3.28 -3.96 1.48
N VAL A 196 2.94 -4.12 0.20
CA VAL A 196 3.86 -4.06 -0.94
C VAL A 196 4.50 -2.67 -1.06
N ALA A 197 3.71 -1.60 -1.06
CA ALA A 197 4.23 -0.23 -1.13
C ALA A 197 5.24 0.07 -0.01
N ARG A 198 5.00 -0.43 1.19
CA ARG A 198 5.92 -0.27 2.31
C ARG A 198 7.21 -1.04 2.10
N SER A 199 7.12 -2.30 1.67
CA SER A 199 8.26 -3.16 1.40
C SER A 199 9.16 -2.59 0.31
N VAL A 200 8.59 -2.24 -0.84
CA VAL A 200 9.33 -1.65 -1.97
C VAL A 200 10.03 -0.36 -1.58
N ARG A 201 9.33 0.56 -0.94
CA ARG A 201 9.93 1.82 -0.48
C ARG A 201 11.10 1.60 0.47
N THR A 202 10.92 0.70 1.44
CA THR A 202 11.96 0.38 2.42
C THR A 202 13.15 -0.31 1.75
N GLY A 203 12.89 -1.29 0.88
CA GLY A 203 13.93 -2.01 0.14
C GLY A 203 14.75 -1.11 -0.76
N VAL A 204 14.12 -0.23 -1.55
CA VAL A 204 14.81 0.75 -2.40
C VAL A 204 15.61 1.75 -1.56
N ALA A 205 15.03 2.28 -0.46
CA ALA A 205 15.74 3.23 0.40
C ALA A 205 16.95 2.60 1.10
N GLN A 206 16.87 1.34 1.49
CA GLN A 206 17.98 0.60 2.07
C GLN A 206 19.04 0.27 1.02
N ALA A 207 18.65 -0.22 -0.16
CA ALA A 207 19.59 -0.52 -1.23
C ALA A 207 20.41 0.70 -1.64
N THR A 208 19.74 1.83 -1.87
CA THR A 208 20.42 3.08 -2.24
C THR A 208 21.29 3.62 -1.11
N GLY A 209 20.88 3.46 0.14
CA GLY A 209 21.71 3.79 1.30
C GLY A 209 22.94 2.89 1.42
N ASP A 210 22.80 1.58 1.25
CA ASP A 210 23.92 0.63 1.30
C ASP A 210 24.95 0.92 0.22
N ILE A 211 24.54 1.23 -1.01
CA ILE A 211 25.49 1.59 -2.08
C ILE A 211 26.14 2.94 -1.84
N SER A 212 25.41 3.95 -1.30
CA SER A 212 26.00 5.24 -0.91
C SER A 212 27.06 5.05 0.18
N LEU A 213 26.78 4.26 1.22
CA LEU A 213 27.77 3.96 2.27
C LEU A 213 28.98 3.21 1.72
N LYS A 214 28.76 2.24 0.81
CA LYS A 214 29.86 1.51 0.16
C LYS A 214 30.74 2.45 -0.69
N ARG A 215 30.12 3.35 -1.44
CA ARG A 215 30.85 4.36 -2.20
C ARG A 215 31.65 5.31 -1.31
N MET A 216 31.07 5.77 -0.20
CA MET A 216 31.78 6.58 0.80
C MET A 216 33.00 5.87 1.38
N GLU A 217 32.87 4.55 1.62
CA GLU A 217 33.99 3.73 2.05
C GLU A 217 35.12 3.69 0.99
N GLU A 218 34.77 3.45 -0.28
CA GLU A 218 35.73 3.40 -1.40
C GLU A 218 36.42 4.75 -1.65
N MET A 219 35.73 5.87 -1.40
CA MET A 219 36.24 7.23 -1.58
C MET A 219 36.89 7.80 -0.31
N ASP A 220 36.98 7.04 0.78
CA ASP A 220 37.42 7.50 2.11
C ASP A 220 36.68 8.76 2.57
N TRP A 221 35.36 8.79 2.36
CA TRP A 221 34.49 9.93 2.60
C TRP A 221 33.68 9.76 3.89
N ASP A 222 33.68 10.78 4.75
CA ASP A 222 33.07 10.71 6.09
C ASP A 222 31.73 11.44 6.22
N LEU A 223 31.50 12.49 5.43
CA LEU A 223 30.35 13.37 5.65
C LEU A 223 29.11 12.94 4.86
N VAL A 224 27.99 12.90 5.55
CA VAL A 224 26.69 12.45 5.06
C VAL A 224 25.66 13.53 5.27
N LEU A 225 24.95 13.95 4.21
CA LEU A 225 23.77 14.79 4.31
C LEU A 225 22.51 13.93 4.28
N VAL A 226 21.63 14.11 5.28
CA VAL A 226 20.32 13.47 5.32
C VAL A 226 19.26 14.42 4.76
N SER A 227 18.39 13.92 3.89
CA SER A 227 17.31 14.71 3.31
C SER A 227 16.29 15.17 4.35
N ALA A 228 15.54 16.23 4.03
CA ALA A 228 14.43 16.69 4.87
C ALA A 228 13.17 16.88 4.02
N HIS A 229 12.02 16.71 4.65
CA HIS A 229 10.73 17.05 4.06
C HIS A 229 9.74 17.52 5.11
N MET A 230 8.75 18.26 4.68
CA MET A 230 7.59 18.61 5.51
C MET A 230 6.80 17.34 5.85
N GLY A 231 6.21 17.28 7.05
CA GLY A 231 5.47 16.12 7.50
C GLY A 231 6.34 14.91 7.89
N ALA A 232 7.60 15.13 8.30
CA ALA A 232 8.40 14.10 8.95
C ALA A 232 7.79 13.72 10.30
N ARG A 233 7.76 12.41 10.62
CA ARG A 233 7.20 11.96 11.88
C ARG A 233 7.99 12.51 13.06
N THR A 234 7.29 12.84 14.14
CA THR A 234 7.89 13.37 15.37
C THR A 234 8.07 12.31 16.45
N GLY A 235 7.56 11.10 16.26
CA GLY A 235 7.63 10.03 17.26
C GLY A 235 7.03 10.47 18.58
N ASP A 236 7.80 10.26 19.66
CA ASP A 236 7.51 10.71 21.02
C ASP A 236 8.00 12.16 21.29
N GLY A 237 8.55 12.84 20.28
CA GLY A 237 9.12 14.18 20.40
C GLY A 237 10.55 14.22 20.94
N GLY A 238 11.11 13.09 21.38
CA GLY A 238 12.44 12.99 21.94
C GLY A 238 13.57 12.95 20.90
N GLU A 239 14.80 13.00 21.39
CA GLU A 239 16.03 12.89 20.60
C GLU A 239 16.40 11.43 20.35
N ASN A 240 15.64 10.78 19.47
CA ASN A 240 15.81 9.36 19.15
C ASN A 240 15.54 9.05 17.67
N PRO A 241 15.93 7.86 17.18
CA PRO A 241 15.73 7.45 15.80
C PRO A 241 14.26 7.51 15.30
N GLY A 242 13.28 7.33 16.18
CA GLY A 242 11.85 7.39 15.85
C GLY A 242 11.35 8.80 15.55
N ASN A 243 12.05 9.83 16.01
CA ASN A 243 11.74 11.23 15.73
C ASN A 243 12.50 11.72 14.48
N HIS A 244 11.91 11.52 13.31
CA HIS A 244 12.51 11.92 12.03
C HIS A 244 12.66 13.44 11.90
N ALA A 245 11.78 14.21 12.53
CA ALA A 245 11.88 15.67 12.53
C ALA A 245 13.11 16.18 13.28
N TRP A 246 13.61 15.40 14.22
CA TRP A 246 14.80 15.75 15.01
C TRP A 246 16.10 15.62 14.21
N TRP A 247 16.27 14.53 13.48
CA TRP A 247 17.53 14.23 12.79
C TRP A 247 17.56 14.57 11.29
N GLN A 248 16.43 14.84 10.65
CA GLN A 248 16.41 15.19 9.22
C GLN A 248 17.12 16.51 8.91
N GLY A 249 17.61 16.66 7.67
CA GLY A 249 18.20 17.91 7.15
C GLY A 249 19.52 18.31 7.80
N LYS A 250 20.21 17.35 8.41
CA LYS A 250 21.50 17.60 9.06
C LYS A 250 22.63 16.86 8.33
N ILE A 251 23.84 17.39 8.49
CA ILE A 251 25.08 16.73 8.08
C ILE A 251 25.60 15.91 9.26
N TYR A 252 26.05 14.70 8.98
CA TYR A 252 26.54 13.73 9.96
C TYR A 252 27.93 13.22 9.60
N SER A 253 28.67 12.73 10.57
CA SER A 253 29.91 11.97 10.39
C SER A 253 29.59 10.49 10.37
N ARG A 254 29.93 9.79 9.28
CA ARG A 254 29.75 8.33 9.11
C ARG A 254 30.59 7.57 10.14
N SER A 255 31.84 7.97 10.33
CA SER A 255 32.76 7.36 11.31
C SER A 255 32.44 7.74 12.76
N GLY A 256 31.66 8.80 12.98
CA GLY A 256 31.41 9.39 14.31
C GLY A 256 32.62 10.12 14.92
N LYS A 257 33.71 10.31 14.19
CA LYS A 257 34.95 10.93 14.68
C LYS A 257 35.00 12.45 14.53
N SER A 258 34.08 13.03 13.76
CA SER A 258 34.05 14.48 13.56
C SER A 258 33.71 15.22 14.86
N LYS A 259 34.47 16.30 15.16
CA LYS A 259 34.12 17.21 16.26
C LYS A 259 33.04 18.24 15.86
N LYS A 260 32.83 18.44 14.58
CA LYS A 260 31.86 19.42 14.02
C LYS A 260 30.49 18.82 13.77
N PHE A 261 30.43 17.57 13.33
CA PHE A 261 29.19 16.93 12.90
C PHE A 261 28.84 15.75 13.80
N PRO A 262 27.55 15.56 14.18
CA PRO A 262 27.12 14.45 15.01
C PRO A 262 27.32 13.11 14.30
N PRO A 263 27.37 11.99 15.05
CA PRO A 263 27.55 10.68 14.45
C PRO A 263 26.29 10.23 13.68
N PHE A 264 26.47 9.62 12.51
CA PHE A 264 25.39 9.15 11.64
C PHE A 264 24.50 8.08 12.31
N SER A 265 25.05 7.34 13.26
CA SER A 265 24.31 6.33 14.04
C SER A 265 23.09 6.90 14.78
N LEU A 266 23.06 8.19 15.08
CA LEU A 266 21.91 8.85 15.72
C LEU A 266 20.64 8.80 14.86
N THR A 267 20.76 8.64 13.55
CA THR A 267 19.61 8.49 12.63
C THR A 267 18.94 7.12 12.76
N GLY A 268 19.59 6.14 13.40
CA GLY A 268 19.14 4.76 13.46
C GLY A 268 19.02 4.09 12.10
N TYR A 269 19.89 4.41 11.13
CA TYR A 269 19.86 3.81 9.80
C TYR A 269 19.77 2.29 9.85
N GLY A 270 18.87 1.71 9.05
CA GLY A 270 18.63 0.27 8.99
C GLY A 270 17.75 -0.29 10.12
N THR A 271 17.34 0.52 11.09
CA THR A 271 16.35 0.10 12.10
C THR A 271 14.92 0.37 11.64
N ALA A 272 13.95 -0.36 12.18
CA ALA A 272 12.55 -0.23 11.79
C ALA A 272 11.99 1.19 11.99
N SER A 273 12.44 1.90 13.02
CA SER A 273 11.96 3.26 13.35
C SER A 273 12.84 4.38 12.83
N GLY A 274 14.05 4.09 12.36
CA GLY A 274 15.05 5.09 11.96
C GLY A 274 15.02 5.44 10.46
N LEU A 275 16.14 5.99 10.00
CA LEU A 275 16.38 6.35 8.60
C LEU A 275 16.34 5.11 7.70
N SER A 276 15.65 5.21 6.57
CA SER A 276 15.35 4.09 5.65
C SER A 276 14.59 2.92 6.31
N GLY A 277 13.97 3.15 7.46
CA GLY A 277 13.11 2.18 8.13
C GLY A 277 11.66 2.21 7.60
N VAL A 278 10.74 1.62 8.36
CA VAL A 278 9.34 1.44 7.96
C VAL A 278 8.65 2.78 7.65
N ASN A 279 8.14 2.92 6.42
CA ASN A 279 7.48 4.13 5.91
C ASN A 279 8.35 5.40 5.93
N CYS A 280 9.67 5.29 6.07
CA CYS A 280 10.58 6.40 5.92
C CYS A 280 10.58 6.91 4.47
N ARG A 281 10.61 8.24 4.30
CA ARG A 281 10.77 8.91 2.99
C ARG A 281 12.05 9.73 2.92
N HIS A 282 12.91 9.59 3.92
CA HIS A 282 14.23 10.20 3.93
C HIS A 282 15.23 9.27 3.23
N SER A 283 16.19 9.90 2.58
CA SER A 283 17.39 9.29 2.05
C SER A 283 18.59 10.10 2.49
N PHE A 284 19.77 9.67 2.13
CA PHE A 284 21.00 10.40 2.39
C PHE A 284 21.97 10.24 1.23
N GLY A 285 23.04 11.02 1.25
CA GLY A 285 24.11 10.95 0.28
C GLY A 285 25.35 11.66 0.80
N ALA A 286 26.42 11.67 0.00
CA ALA A 286 27.66 12.37 0.32
C ALA A 286 27.44 13.87 0.53
N SER A 287 28.22 14.49 1.42
CA SER A 287 28.20 15.94 1.68
C SER A 287 29.64 16.48 1.70
N ASP A 288 29.84 17.67 1.18
CA ASP A 288 31.10 18.43 1.30
C ASP A 288 31.29 19.08 2.69
N GLY A 289 30.24 19.08 3.51
CA GLY A 289 30.25 19.70 4.85
C GLY A 289 30.01 21.22 4.84
N GLU A 290 29.80 21.82 3.68
CA GLU A 290 29.58 23.26 3.50
C GLU A 290 28.15 23.53 3.02
N PHE A 291 27.76 22.90 1.92
CA PHE A 291 26.43 23.10 1.34
C PHE A 291 25.39 22.20 2.00
N ASN A 292 24.38 22.82 2.61
CA ASN A 292 23.21 22.13 3.14
C ASN A 292 21.92 22.86 2.72
N PRO A 293 21.16 22.34 1.74
CA PRO A 293 19.92 22.96 1.28
C PRO A 293 18.80 22.99 2.32
N TYR A 294 19.00 22.33 3.45
CA TYR A 294 18.03 22.24 4.55
C TYR A 294 18.44 23.07 5.79
N ALA A 295 19.55 23.82 5.73
CA ALA A 295 20.11 24.55 6.88
C ALA A 295 19.18 25.66 7.41
N GLU A 296 18.43 26.31 6.52
CA GLU A 296 17.55 27.43 6.85
C GLU A 296 16.20 27.01 7.47
N LEU A 297 16.03 25.74 7.81
CA LEU A 297 14.82 25.28 8.45
C LEU A 297 14.74 25.82 9.90
N SER A 298 14.02 26.90 10.09
CA SER A 298 13.88 27.60 11.38
C SER A 298 13.17 26.77 12.46
N ALA A 299 13.23 27.23 13.71
CA ALA A 299 12.45 26.64 14.82
C ALA A 299 10.94 26.73 14.55
N GLN A 300 10.48 27.81 13.90
CA GLN A 300 9.09 27.98 13.48
C GLN A 300 8.70 26.96 12.41
N ASP A 301 9.57 26.69 11.42
CA ASP A 301 9.37 25.65 10.43
C ASP A 301 9.27 24.25 11.08
N LYS A 302 9.98 24.01 12.17
CA LYS A 302 9.89 22.75 12.93
C LYS A 302 8.54 22.58 13.64
N ALA A 303 7.99 23.66 14.23
CA ALA A 303 6.67 23.64 14.86
C ALA A 303 5.56 23.49 13.81
N ASP A 304 5.67 24.20 12.68
CA ASP A 304 4.71 24.10 11.59
C ASP A 304 4.77 22.75 10.87
N LYS A 305 5.91 22.06 10.89
CA LYS A 305 6.06 20.67 10.40
C LYS A 305 5.18 19.67 11.14
N GLY A 306 5.02 19.80 12.45
CA GLY A 306 4.11 18.96 13.25
C GLY A 306 2.67 19.12 12.78
N LYS A 307 2.19 20.35 12.64
CA LYS A 307 0.86 20.68 12.14
C LYS A 307 0.66 20.20 10.70
N GLN A 308 1.66 20.39 9.85
CA GLN A 308 1.62 19.92 8.47
C GLN A 308 1.56 18.38 8.39
N TYR A 309 2.32 17.69 9.23
CA TYR A 309 2.26 16.23 9.33
C TYR A 309 0.85 15.75 9.70
N GLU A 310 0.21 16.37 10.69
CA GLU A 310 -1.16 16.02 11.10
C GLU A 310 -2.17 16.23 9.96
N LYS A 311 -2.06 17.36 9.24
CA LYS A 311 -2.88 17.64 8.06
C LYS A 311 -2.70 16.55 6.98
N GLU A 312 -1.47 16.20 6.66
CA GLU A 312 -1.18 15.15 5.68
C GLU A 312 -1.66 13.76 6.14
N GLN A 313 -1.54 13.42 7.44
CA GLN A 313 -2.07 12.15 7.95
C GLN A 313 -3.59 12.08 7.83
N ARG A 314 -4.28 13.20 8.07
CA ARG A 314 -5.72 13.29 7.90
C ARG A 314 -6.12 13.21 6.42
N GLN A 315 -5.37 13.85 5.52
CA GLN A 315 -5.53 13.70 4.07
C GLN A 315 -5.44 12.23 3.65
N ARG A 316 -4.39 11.51 4.09
CA ARG A 316 -4.22 10.08 3.83
C ARG A 316 -5.37 9.23 4.37
N THR A 317 -6.02 9.66 5.44
CA THR A 317 -7.19 8.96 5.98
C THR A 317 -8.38 9.06 5.03
N TYR A 318 -8.61 10.25 4.42
CA TYR A 318 -9.63 10.41 3.37
C TYR A 318 -9.29 9.56 2.15
N GLU A 319 -8.06 9.58 1.68
CA GLU A 319 -7.59 8.82 0.52
C GLU A 319 -7.82 7.30 0.72
N ARG A 320 -7.45 6.77 1.88
CA ARG A 320 -7.68 5.35 2.22
C ARG A 320 -9.18 5.00 2.25
N ARG A 321 -10.03 5.86 2.82
CA ARG A 321 -11.48 5.66 2.86
C ARG A 321 -12.08 5.63 1.46
N ILE A 322 -11.67 6.54 0.59
CA ILE A 322 -12.13 6.61 -0.80
C ILE A 322 -11.72 5.34 -1.55
N ARG A 323 -10.46 4.90 -1.46
CA ARG A 323 -10.01 3.66 -2.10
C ARG A 323 -10.78 2.44 -1.59
N LYS A 324 -10.95 2.33 -0.27
CA LYS A 324 -11.76 1.25 0.32
C LYS A 324 -13.16 1.24 -0.27
N THR A 325 -13.86 2.37 -0.28
CA THR A 325 -15.23 2.45 -0.79
C THR A 325 -15.30 2.19 -2.30
N LYS A 326 -14.30 2.59 -3.08
CA LYS A 326 -14.22 2.20 -4.51
C LYS A 326 -14.13 0.69 -4.70
N ARG A 327 -13.31 -0.01 -3.90
CA ARG A 327 -13.22 -1.49 -3.93
C ARG A 327 -14.55 -2.15 -3.53
N GLU A 328 -15.19 -1.64 -2.48
CA GLU A 328 -16.51 -2.11 -2.06
C GLU A 328 -17.56 -1.94 -3.18
N VAL A 329 -17.55 -0.81 -3.89
CA VAL A 329 -18.44 -0.56 -5.04
C VAL A 329 -18.17 -1.55 -6.18
N LEU A 330 -16.91 -1.83 -6.51
CA LEU A 330 -16.58 -2.83 -7.54
C LEU A 330 -17.00 -4.25 -7.13
N GLY A 331 -16.77 -4.62 -5.87
CA GLY A 331 -17.18 -5.93 -5.35
C GLY A 331 -18.71 -6.10 -5.30
N LEU A 332 -19.44 -5.06 -4.87
CA LEU A 332 -20.91 -5.07 -4.91
C LEU A 332 -21.44 -5.11 -6.35
N GLN A 333 -20.79 -4.43 -7.30
CA GLN A 333 -21.16 -4.53 -8.71
C GLN A 333 -20.99 -5.98 -9.20
N ALA A 334 -19.89 -6.65 -8.85
CA ALA A 334 -19.71 -8.06 -9.17
C ALA A 334 -20.81 -8.94 -8.53
N GLY A 335 -21.22 -8.64 -7.30
CA GLY A 335 -22.34 -9.30 -6.64
C GLY A 335 -23.66 -9.10 -7.39
N VAL A 336 -23.95 -7.88 -7.86
CA VAL A 336 -25.15 -7.58 -8.65
C VAL A 336 -25.11 -8.31 -9.99
N ASP A 337 -23.94 -8.31 -10.66
CA ASP A 337 -23.76 -8.92 -11.98
C ASP A 337 -23.88 -10.47 -11.91
N ASN A 338 -23.54 -11.09 -10.78
CA ASN A 338 -23.62 -12.54 -10.53
C ASN A 338 -24.81 -12.95 -9.66
N ALA A 339 -25.78 -12.06 -9.42
CA ALA A 339 -26.90 -12.36 -8.53
C ALA A 339 -27.75 -13.50 -9.08
N PRO A 340 -28.13 -14.51 -8.22
CA PRO A 340 -28.82 -15.71 -8.68
C PRO A 340 -30.27 -15.48 -9.08
N ASN A 341 -30.88 -14.40 -8.60
CA ASN A 341 -32.27 -14.05 -8.88
C ASN A 341 -32.51 -12.55 -8.68
N GLU A 342 -33.67 -12.07 -9.16
CA GLU A 342 -34.00 -10.64 -9.11
C GLU A 342 -34.14 -10.08 -7.67
N LYS A 343 -34.53 -10.88 -6.69
CA LYS A 343 -34.63 -10.44 -5.29
C LYS A 343 -33.23 -10.19 -4.70
N ALA A 344 -32.29 -11.09 -4.90
CA ALA A 344 -30.89 -10.93 -4.47
C ALA A 344 -30.24 -9.77 -5.22
N LYS A 345 -30.45 -9.66 -6.53
CA LYS A 345 -29.97 -8.56 -7.37
C LYS A 345 -30.47 -7.21 -6.85
N PHE A 346 -31.77 -7.08 -6.59
CA PHE A 346 -32.35 -5.86 -6.06
C PHE A 346 -31.75 -5.49 -4.69
N ALA A 347 -31.60 -6.46 -3.78
CA ALA A 347 -31.04 -6.22 -2.46
C ALA A 347 -29.57 -5.76 -2.52
N LEU A 348 -28.75 -6.37 -3.39
CA LEU A 348 -27.36 -5.97 -3.63
C LEU A 348 -27.27 -4.62 -4.34
N GLN A 349 -28.21 -4.34 -5.27
CA GLN A 349 -28.28 -3.04 -5.96
C GLN A 349 -28.53 -1.89 -4.97
N GLN A 350 -29.37 -2.09 -3.97
CA GLN A 350 -29.58 -1.07 -2.93
C GLN A 350 -28.31 -0.77 -2.14
N ASP A 351 -27.51 -1.78 -1.83
CA ASP A 351 -26.23 -1.58 -1.14
C ASP A 351 -25.19 -0.92 -2.05
N LEU A 352 -25.14 -1.30 -3.33
CA LEU A 352 -24.30 -0.65 -4.34
C LEU A 352 -24.65 0.83 -4.47
N ASP A 353 -25.92 1.16 -4.54
CA ASP A 353 -26.42 2.54 -4.67
C ASP A 353 -26.03 3.36 -3.43
N ARG A 354 -26.22 2.81 -2.24
CA ARG A 354 -25.84 3.42 -0.97
C ARG A 354 -24.33 3.65 -0.86
N LYS A 355 -23.51 2.66 -1.21
CA LYS A 355 -22.04 2.77 -1.16
C LYS A 355 -21.51 3.76 -2.21
N SER A 356 -22.12 3.80 -3.38
CA SER A 356 -21.79 4.77 -4.42
C SER A 356 -22.11 6.21 -3.99
N TYR A 357 -23.21 6.42 -3.29
CA TYR A 357 -23.53 7.72 -2.67
C TYR A 357 -22.53 8.10 -1.58
N LEU A 358 -22.15 7.14 -0.72
CA LEU A 358 -21.10 7.36 0.29
C LEU A 358 -19.79 7.79 -0.37
N LEU A 359 -19.39 7.13 -1.47
CA LEU A 359 -18.20 7.48 -2.24
C LEU A 359 -18.27 8.93 -2.75
N GLN A 360 -19.43 9.36 -3.27
CA GLN A 360 -19.63 10.75 -3.70
C GLN A 360 -19.41 11.73 -2.53
N LYS A 361 -19.97 11.45 -1.35
CA LYS A 361 -19.77 12.27 -0.16
C LYS A 361 -18.32 12.31 0.31
N GLN A 362 -17.64 11.16 0.29
CA GLN A 362 -16.22 11.07 0.67
C GLN A 362 -15.32 11.90 -0.26
N ASN A 363 -15.58 11.86 -1.57
CA ASN A 363 -14.84 12.68 -2.53
C ASN A 363 -15.07 14.17 -2.31
N ALA A 364 -16.31 14.60 -2.03
CA ALA A 364 -16.60 15.99 -1.69
C ALA A 364 -15.87 16.43 -0.41
N ALA A 365 -15.98 15.64 0.67
CA ALA A 365 -15.30 15.92 1.93
C ALA A 365 -13.76 15.96 1.79
N TYR A 366 -13.17 15.13 0.93
CA TYR A 366 -11.74 15.18 0.63
C TYR A 366 -11.34 16.49 -0.05
N LYS A 367 -12.10 16.91 -1.07
CA LYS A 367 -11.85 18.18 -1.77
C LYS A 367 -11.96 19.38 -0.82
N ASP A 368 -13.01 19.41 -0.03
CA ASP A 368 -13.23 20.48 0.96
C ASP A 368 -12.09 20.51 1.98
N TYR A 369 -11.67 19.35 2.46
CA TYR A 369 -10.54 19.25 3.39
C TYR A 369 -9.23 19.77 2.78
N CYS A 370 -8.91 19.38 1.54
CA CYS A 370 -7.73 19.88 0.84
C CYS A 370 -7.78 21.39 0.67
N LYS A 371 -8.92 21.93 0.23
CA LYS A 371 -9.12 23.37 0.06
C LYS A 371 -8.96 24.15 1.37
N GLN A 372 -9.57 23.69 2.47
CA GLN A 372 -9.50 24.34 3.78
C GLN A 372 -8.10 24.34 4.40
N ASN A 373 -7.24 23.39 4.03
CA ASN A 373 -5.92 23.22 4.61
C ASN A 373 -4.77 23.59 3.66
N ASP A 374 -5.09 24.17 2.50
CA ASP A 374 -4.12 24.51 1.44
C ASP A 374 -3.28 23.28 1.01
N LEU A 375 -3.96 22.15 0.83
CA LEU A 375 -3.35 20.90 0.38
C LEU A 375 -3.71 20.62 -1.08
N ARG A 376 -2.75 20.13 -1.83
CA ARG A 376 -3.01 19.64 -3.19
C ARG A 376 -3.83 18.36 -3.16
N GLU A 377 -4.86 18.26 -4.00
CA GLU A 377 -5.54 16.99 -4.26
C GLU A 377 -4.61 16.04 -5.01
N LEU A 378 -4.35 14.87 -4.44
CA LEU A 378 -3.47 13.84 -5.01
C LEU A 378 -4.33 12.76 -5.67
N GLN A 379 -4.72 12.99 -6.92
CA GLN A 379 -5.63 12.11 -7.66
C GLN A 379 -5.03 10.71 -7.90
N ASP A 380 -3.71 10.62 -8.10
CA ASP A 380 -2.94 9.37 -8.15
C ASP A 380 -3.20 8.49 -6.92
N ARG A 381 -3.27 9.09 -5.72
CA ARG A 381 -3.54 8.37 -4.47
C ARG A 381 -4.99 7.92 -4.28
N LEU A 382 -5.89 8.39 -5.10
CA LEU A 382 -7.29 7.95 -5.12
C LEU A 382 -7.54 6.83 -6.14
N MET A 383 -6.54 6.48 -6.95
CA MET A 383 -6.65 5.43 -7.95
C MET A 383 -6.68 4.05 -7.28
N ILE A 384 -7.47 3.17 -7.87
CA ILE A 384 -7.45 1.72 -7.62
C ILE A 384 -7.54 0.99 -8.95
N ALA A 385 -7.09 -0.26 -8.97
CA ALA A 385 -7.20 -1.12 -10.14
C ALA A 385 -8.66 -1.25 -10.62
N LYS A 386 -8.84 -1.32 -11.92
CA LYS A 386 -10.15 -1.42 -12.58
C LYS A 386 -11.11 -0.24 -12.37
N TRP A 387 -10.69 0.84 -11.68
CA TRP A 387 -11.52 2.04 -11.53
C TRP A 387 -11.38 2.96 -12.74
N ASN A 388 -11.93 2.51 -13.87
CA ASN A 388 -11.94 3.25 -15.14
C ASN A 388 -13.15 4.21 -15.26
N ARG A 389 -13.22 4.94 -16.37
CA ARG A 389 -14.31 5.88 -16.66
C ARG A 389 -15.69 5.22 -16.63
N GLN A 390 -15.79 3.97 -17.10
CA GLN A 390 -17.03 3.21 -17.12
C GLN A 390 -17.53 2.89 -15.71
N ASN A 391 -16.65 2.36 -14.84
CA ASN A 391 -16.99 2.04 -13.46
C ASN A 391 -17.31 3.30 -12.65
N ALA A 392 -16.58 4.38 -12.88
CA ALA A 392 -16.89 5.68 -12.28
C ALA A 392 -18.26 6.22 -12.74
N ALA A 393 -18.65 6.00 -13.99
CA ALA A 393 -19.96 6.40 -14.51
C ALA A 393 -21.09 5.54 -13.90
N LYS A 394 -20.90 4.21 -13.80
CA LYS A 394 -21.84 3.30 -13.12
C LYS A 394 -22.06 3.74 -11.66
N ALA A 395 -20.99 4.04 -10.93
CA ALA A 395 -21.07 4.50 -9.54
C ALA A 395 -21.83 5.84 -9.43
N ARG A 396 -21.62 6.79 -10.34
CA ARG A 396 -22.41 8.05 -10.35
C ARG A 396 -23.90 7.79 -10.60
N GLY A 397 -24.23 6.90 -11.53
CA GLY A 397 -25.61 6.46 -11.78
C GLY A 397 -26.24 5.81 -10.55
N ALA A 398 -25.51 4.94 -9.88
CA ALA A 398 -25.92 4.29 -8.64
C ALA A 398 -26.17 5.32 -7.51
N ALA A 399 -25.27 6.27 -7.32
CA ALA A 399 -25.44 7.34 -6.34
C ALA A 399 -26.68 8.21 -6.63
N LYS A 400 -26.96 8.47 -7.91
CA LYS A 400 -28.17 9.21 -8.34
C LYS A 400 -29.44 8.44 -7.99
N ARG A 401 -29.50 7.12 -8.27
CA ARG A 401 -30.64 6.29 -7.87
C ARG A 401 -30.90 6.33 -6.37
N TYR A 402 -29.81 6.25 -5.56
CA TYR A 402 -29.96 6.35 -4.11
C TYR A 402 -30.56 7.71 -3.66
N LYS A 403 -30.06 8.81 -4.23
CA LYS A 403 -30.59 10.15 -3.94
C LYS A 403 -32.07 10.23 -4.25
N THR A 404 -32.45 9.83 -5.47
CA THR A 404 -33.87 9.83 -5.90
C THR A 404 -34.74 8.99 -4.96
N ALA A 405 -34.30 7.78 -4.61
CA ALA A 405 -35.05 6.89 -3.72
C ALA A 405 -35.20 7.41 -2.28
N LYS A 406 -34.31 8.33 -1.86
CA LYS A 406 -34.31 8.94 -0.51
C LYS A 406 -34.81 10.38 -0.50
N GLY A 407 -35.19 10.97 -1.65
CA GLY A 407 -35.59 12.36 -1.74
C GLY A 407 -34.49 13.35 -1.35
N ILE A 408 -33.23 13.01 -1.67
CA ILE A 408 -32.05 13.85 -1.39
C ILE A 408 -31.67 14.59 -2.67
N ASP A 409 -31.55 15.91 -2.61
CA ASP A 409 -31.11 16.76 -3.72
C ASP A 409 -29.58 16.74 -3.94
#